data_d68bdc070af3b78c698348a5b6d4c85e
#
_entry.id   d68bdc070af3b78c698348a5b6d4c85e
#
_cell.length_a   1.000
_cell.length_b   1.000
_cell.length_c   1.000
_cell.angle_alpha   90.00
_cell.angle_beta   90.00
_cell.angle_gamma   90.00
#
_symmetry.space_group_name_H-M   'P 1'
#
loop_
_entity.id
_entity.type
_entity.pdbx_description
1 polymer ?
#
loop_
_entity_poly.entity_id
_entity_poly.type
_entity_poly.pdbx_seq_one_letter_code
_entity_poly.pdbx_strand_id
1 'polypeptide(L)'
;MKLPNFLPGFSALTLLAPLFSFAENSPQPTDDSEQYQAFFPIWAQEAIDLGHKLPKPYGFSINYMSMSQPLIVDSVAFSGLGNAIDNLVGVSGSHAIQDSETLTLRGDVWVLPFMNVYGVLGQTKGSSVANVQVDLAGMPIGDPFDFSLNFSGITYGAGTTLVGGVGNWFALLDVNYTNTDLDILDGEISTIVVTPRAGYRWEVGGRDIQVWGGAMYQNVEQTFSGNLNDIGINLPPPLPSGGKFVVTQHLEEKWNALVGGQMSLTEHVDALLEVGFGKRSSFMLGLGYRF
;
A
#
# COMPACT_ATOMS: atom_id res chain seq x y z
N MET A 1 -10.12 47.91 -29.97
CA MET A 1 -9.58 46.58 -30.01
C MET A 1 -9.87 45.94 -28.65
N LYS A 2 -10.97 45.14 -28.53
CA LYS A 2 -11.50 44.58 -27.29
C LYS A 2 -10.90 43.21 -27.10
N LEU A 3 -10.22 42.98 -25.99
CA LEU A 3 -9.80 41.64 -25.54
C LEU A 3 -10.99 40.94 -24.88
N PRO A 4 -11.22 39.62 -25.15
CA PRO A 4 -12.24 38.86 -24.46
C PRO A 4 -11.72 38.31 -23.15
N ASN A 5 -12.49 38.51 -22.09
CA ASN A 5 -12.35 37.85 -20.79
C ASN A 5 -12.62 36.34 -20.91
N PHE A 6 -11.61 35.52 -20.68
CA PHE A 6 -11.80 34.12 -20.38
C PHE A 6 -11.77 33.93 -18.86
N LEU A 7 -12.92 33.76 -18.27
CA LEU A 7 -13.09 33.16 -16.96
C LEU A 7 -13.16 31.63 -17.17
N PRO A 8 -12.30 30.82 -16.53
CA PRO A 8 -12.55 29.38 -16.49
C PRO A 8 -13.66 29.12 -15.46
N GLY A 9 -14.78 28.62 -15.97
CA GLY A 9 -15.88 28.13 -15.16
C GLY A 9 -15.42 27.00 -14.26
N PHE A 10 -15.53 27.20 -12.95
CA PHE A 10 -15.53 26.15 -11.97
C PHE A 10 -16.77 25.28 -12.23
N SER A 11 -16.58 24.15 -12.90
CA SER A 11 -17.60 23.11 -12.94
C SER A 11 -17.73 22.55 -11.54
N ALA A 12 -18.85 22.86 -10.90
CA ALA A 12 -19.27 22.24 -9.66
C ALA A 12 -19.26 20.71 -9.84
N LEU A 13 -18.37 20.06 -9.12
CA LEU A 13 -18.40 18.63 -8.91
C LEU A 13 -19.66 18.34 -8.10
N THR A 14 -20.72 18.00 -8.79
CA THR A 14 -21.95 17.49 -8.18
C THR A 14 -21.59 16.19 -7.48
N LEU A 15 -21.45 16.26 -6.16
CA LEU A 15 -21.49 15.11 -5.27
C LEU A 15 -22.76 14.33 -5.61
N LEU A 16 -22.63 13.19 -6.26
CA LEU A 16 -23.67 12.19 -6.40
C LEU A 16 -24.04 11.71 -5.00
N ALA A 17 -25.02 12.36 -4.40
CA ALA A 17 -25.73 11.80 -3.27
C ALA A 17 -26.32 10.46 -3.73
N PRO A 18 -26.15 9.35 -2.98
CA PRO A 18 -26.80 8.10 -3.32
C PRO A 18 -28.32 8.31 -3.29
N LEU A 19 -28.96 8.08 -4.45
CA LEU A 19 -30.42 7.98 -4.53
C LEU A 19 -30.84 6.75 -3.73
N PHE A 20 -31.28 6.98 -2.49
CA PHE A 20 -31.91 5.96 -1.67
C PHE A 20 -33.29 5.66 -2.27
N SER A 21 -33.43 4.50 -2.88
CA SER A 21 -34.73 3.93 -3.22
C SER A 21 -35.36 3.44 -1.92
N PHE A 22 -36.41 4.11 -1.46
CA PHE A 22 -37.23 3.70 -0.33
C PHE A 22 -37.98 2.43 -0.70
N ALA A 23 -37.59 1.29 -0.15
CA ALA A 23 -38.48 0.15 -0.02
C ALA A 23 -39.40 0.45 1.18
N GLU A 24 -40.66 0.67 0.88
CA GLU A 24 -41.74 0.95 1.81
C GLU A 24 -42.06 -0.31 2.63
N ASN A 25 -41.45 -0.42 3.81
CA ASN A 25 -41.94 -1.15 4.96
C ASN A 25 -41.32 -0.49 6.19
N SER A 26 -41.97 0.59 6.66
CA SER A 26 -41.62 1.24 7.90
C SER A 26 -42.07 0.37 9.09
N PRO A 27 -41.14 -0.15 9.91
CA PRO A 27 -41.50 -0.50 11.28
C PRO A 27 -41.82 0.80 12.01
N GLN A 28 -42.97 0.84 12.75
CA GLN A 28 -43.27 1.95 13.65
C GLN A 28 -42.10 2.14 14.61
N PRO A 29 -41.73 3.40 14.94
CA PRO A 29 -40.72 3.69 15.94
C PRO A 29 -41.17 3.13 17.28
N THR A 30 -40.51 2.13 17.78
CA THR A 30 -40.57 1.81 19.22
C THR A 30 -39.69 2.84 19.93
N ASP A 31 -40.27 3.52 20.89
CA ASP A 31 -39.78 4.68 21.65
C ASP A 31 -38.63 4.34 22.62
N ASP A 32 -37.80 3.38 22.32
CA ASP A 32 -36.61 2.93 23.05
C ASP A 32 -35.38 2.81 22.16
N SER A 33 -35.13 3.78 21.25
CA SER A 33 -33.83 3.85 20.58
C SER A 33 -32.79 4.34 21.59
N GLU A 34 -31.96 3.42 22.08
CA GLU A 34 -30.78 3.78 22.87
C GLU A 34 -29.96 4.82 22.09
N GLN A 35 -29.87 6.02 22.62
CA GLN A 35 -29.14 7.11 22.00
C GLN A 35 -27.66 6.72 21.91
N TYR A 36 -27.05 6.87 20.74
CA TYR A 36 -25.65 6.61 20.56
C TYR A 36 -24.79 7.47 21.48
N GLN A 37 -23.96 6.88 22.33
CA GLN A 37 -23.23 7.57 23.39
C GLN A 37 -21.76 7.80 23.13
N ALA A 38 -21.15 7.10 22.14
CA ALA A 38 -19.75 7.29 21.83
C ALA A 38 -19.52 8.58 21.01
N PHE A 39 -18.34 9.17 21.15
CA PHE A 39 -17.99 10.39 20.42
C PHE A 39 -17.84 10.15 18.91
N PHE A 40 -17.33 9.00 18.52
CA PHE A 40 -17.17 8.58 17.13
C PHE A 40 -18.04 7.37 16.80
N PRO A 41 -18.46 7.25 15.50
CA PRO A 41 -18.33 8.21 14.42
C PRO A 41 -19.26 9.41 14.58
N ILE A 42 -18.81 10.57 14.10
CA ILE A 42 -19.69 11.74 13.96
C ILE A 42 -20.81 11.36 12.99
N TRP A 43 -22.06 11.76 13.25
CA TRP A 43 -23.28 11.36 12.51
C TRP A 43 -23.68 9.88 12.71
N ALA A 44 -23.24 9.28 13.82
CA ALA A 44 -23.62 7.90 14.11
C ALA A 44 -25.13 7.74 14.26
N GLN A 45 -25.78 8.65 15.02
CA GLN A 45 -27.21 8.57 15.26
C GLN A 45 -27.99 8.69 13.95
N GLU A 46 -27.63 9.64 13.10
CA GLU A 46 -28.28 9.84 11.80
C GLU A 46 -28.17 8.59 10.91
N ALA A 47 -27.01 7.92 10.94
CA ALA A 47 -26.83 6.70 10.18
C ALA A 47 -27.64 5.53 10.76
N ILE A 48 -27.76 5.43 12.09
CA ILE A 48 -28.59 4.42 12.76
C ILE A 48 -30.07 4.66 12.47
N ASP A 49 -30.53 5.91 12.51
CA ASP A 49 -31.90 6.29 12.19
C ASP A 49 -32.29 5.97 10.74
N LEU A 50 -31.29 5.95 9.84
CA LEU A 50 -31.44 5.48 8.45
C LEU A 50 -31.33 3.95 8.29
N GLY A 51 -31.22 3.20 9.40
CA GLY A 51 -31.16 1.74 9.42
C GLY A 51 -29.78 1.14 9.11
N HIS A 52 -28.70 1.93 9.18
CA HIS A 52 -27.35 1.42 8.99
C HIS A 52 -26.79 0.82 10.28
N LYS A 53 -26.18 -0.36 10.16
CA LYS A 53 -25.42 -1.00 11.24
C LYS A 53 -23.99 -0.48 11.22
N LEU A 54 -23.55 0.20 12.27
CA LEU A 54 -22.20 0.76 12.36
C LEU A 54 -21.21 -0.21 12.97
N PRO A 55 -19.95 -0.22 12.52
CA PRO A 55 -18.87 -0.91 13.22
C PRO A 55 -18.53 -0.19 14.53
N LYS A 56 -17.92 -0.90 15.47
CA LYS A 56 -17.35 -0.27 16.67
C LYS A 56 -16.30 0.76 16.27
N PRO A 57 -16.25 1.92 16.95
CA PRO A 57 -15.53 3.09 16.44
C PRO A 57 -14.01 2.95 16.42
N TYR A 58 -13.42 2.22 17.37
CA TYR A 58 -11.98 2.10 17.51
C TYR A 58 -11.50 0.69 17.15
N GLY A 59 -10.34 0.58 16.53
CA GLY A 59 -9.77 -0.70 16.16
C GLY A 59 -8.25 -0.72 16.25
N PHE A 60 -7.74 -1.93 16.51
CA PHE A 60 -6.33 -2.28 16.31
C PHE A 60 -6.27 -3.53 15.44
N SER A 61 -5.27 -3.62 14.56
CA SER A 61 -5.01 -4.85 13.83
C SER A 61 -3.53 -5.10 13.66
N ILE A 62 -3.17 -6.38 13.64
CA ILE A 62 -1.85 -6.86 13.25
C ILE A 62 -2.00 -7.43 11.85
N ASN A 63 -1.15 -6.96 10.93
CA ASN A 63 -1.19 -7.40 9.54
C ASN A 63 0.19 -7.90 9.11
N TYR A 64 0.21 -9.07 8.50
CA TYR A 64 1.37 -9.63 7.82
C TYR A 64 1.11 -9.61 6.32
N MET A 65 2.08 -9.13 5.56
CA MET A 65 2.03 -9.08 4.11
C MET A 65 3.34 -9.61 3.53
N SER A 66 3.24 -10.55 2.60
CA SER A 66 4.34 -11.03 1.76
C SER A 66 4.07 -10.62 0.33
N MET A 67 5.10 -10.13 -0.37
CA MET A 67 4.96 -9.61 -1.73
C MET A 67 6.20 -9.94 -2.55
N SER A 68 5.96 -10.35 -3.81
CA SER A 68 6.98 -10.51 -4.85
C SER A 68 6.61 -9.65 -6.06
N GLN A 69 7.54 -8.80 -6.52
CA GLN A 69 7.25 -7.82 -7.56
C GLN A 69 8.44 -7.56 -8.47
N PRO A 70 8.21 -7.43 -9.80
CA PRO A 70 9.23 -6.99 -10.73
C PRO A 70 9.45 -5.48 -10.65
N LEU A 71 10.70 -5.07 -10.67
CA LEU A 71 11.15 -3.69 -10.69
C LEU A 71 11.96 -3.41 -11.96
N ILE A 72 11.91 -2.16 -12.38
CA ILE A 72 12.83 -1.63 -13.40
C ILE A 72 13.92 -0.85 -12.67
N VAL A 73 15.16 -1.17 -12.96
CA VAL A 73 16.31 -0.42 -12.46
C VAL A 73 16.55 0.75 -13.39
N ASP A 74 16.31 1.96 -12.90
CA ASP A 74 16.47 3.20 -13.68
C ASP A 74 17.92 3.57 -13.86
N SER A 75 18.69 3.45 -12.77
CA SER A 75 20.10 3.78 -12.77
C SER A 75 20.85 3.06 -11.65
N VAL A 76 22.09 2.70 -11.96
CA VAL A 76 23.08 2.31 -10.95
C VAL A 76 24.31 3.19 -11.18
N ALA A 77 24.65 3.98 -10.19
CA ALA A 77 25.84 4.83 -10.21
C ALA A 77 26.86 4.31 -9.19
N PHE A 78 28.12 4.29 -9.59
CA PHE A 78 29.23 3.99 -8.69
C PHE A 78 30.06 5.25 -8.44
N SER A 79 30.65 5.34 -7.26
CA SER A 79 31.54 6.43 -6.88
C SER A 79 32.63 5.96 -5.92
N GLY A 80 33.71 6.74 -5.81
CA GLY A 80 34.83 6.38 -4.96
C GLY A 80 35.75 5.32 -5.54
N LEU A 81 35.61 5.01 -6.85
CA LEU A 81 36.51 4.12 -7.58
C LEU A 81 37.72 4.89 -8.16
N GLY A 82 37.66 6.23 -8.06
CA GLY A 82 38.66 7.16 -8.59
C GLY A 82 38.03 8.10 -9.61
N ASN A 83 38.31 9.40 -9.51
CA ASN A 83 37.68 10.47 -10.29
C ASN A 83 37.67 10.24 -11.81
N ALA A 84 38.64 9.51 -12.33
CA ALA A 84 38.74 9.18 -13.76
C ALA A 84 37.83 7.96 -14.15
N ILE A 85 37.46 7.13 -13.17
CA ILE A 85 36.76 5.86 -13.41
C ILE A 85 35.27 6.04 -13.10
N ASP A 86 34.92 6.82 -12.09
CA ASP A 86 33.52 6.99 -11.61
C ASP A 86 32.53 7.36 -12.75
N ASN A 87 32.98 8.16 -13.72
CA ASN A 87 32.14 8.57 -14.87
C ASN A 87 32.17 7.60 -16.06
N LEU A 88 33.02 6.59 -16.01
CA LEU A 88 33.20 5.62 -17.11
C LEU A 88 32.52 4.28 -16.83
N VAL A 89 32.16 4.02 -15.56
CA VAL A 89 31.50 2.79 -15.16
C VAL A 89 30.01 2.96 -15.34
N GLY A 90 29.44 2.11 -16.18
CA GLY A 90 28.01 1.97 -16.37
C GLY A 90 27.53 0.59 -15.91
N VAL A 91 26.26 0.45 -15.75
CA VAL A 91 25.60 -0.83 -15.52
C VAL A 91 24.45 -0.96 -16.50
N SER A 92 24.45 -2.04 -17.23
CA SER A 92 23.34 -2.48 -18.06
C SER A 92 22.67 -3.67 -17.36
N GLY A 93 21.43 -3.50 -17.02
CA GLY A 93 20.56 -4.48 -16.40
C GLY A 93 19.29 -3.76 -16.04
N SER A 94 18.18 -4.23 -16.56
CA SER A 94 16.97 -3.41 -16.54
C SER A 94 15.89 -3.92 -15.58
N HIS A 95 16.03 -5.15 -15.08
CA HIS A 95 14.97 -5.79 -14.29
C HIS A 95 15.54 -6.38 -12.99
N ALA A 96 14.82 -6.17 -11.92
CA ALA A 96 15.06 -6.82 -10.63
C ALA A 96 13.77 -7.50 -10.16
N ILE A 97 13.92 -8.54 -9.35
CA ILE A 97 12.81 -9.11 -8.60
C ILE A 97 13.01 -8.71 -7.13
N GLN A 98 11.98 -8.13 -6.56
CA GLN A 98 11.96 -7.78 -5.14
C GLN A 98 10.97 -8.66 -4.40
N ASP A 99 11.46 -9.33 -3.38
CA ASP A 99 10.67 -10.06 -2.40
C ASP A 99 10.67 -9.28 -1.08
N SER A 100 9.51 -9.14 -0.45
CA SER A 100 9.40 -8.42 0.82
C SER A 100 8.36 -9.03 1.73
N GLU A 101 8.60 -8.90 3.03
CA GLU A 101 7.69 -9.26 4.10
C GLU A 101 7.53 -8.05 5.03
N THR A 102 6.29 -7.72 5.34
CA THR A 102 5.96 -6.58 6.20
C THR A 102 5.01 -7.04 7.30
N LEU A 103 5.38 -6.75 8.55
CA LEU A 103 4.54 -6.94 9.72
C LEU A 103 4.20 -5.57 10.30
N THR A 104 2.92 -5.24 10.36
CA THR A 104 2.45 -3.93 10.85
C THR A 104 1.41 -4.07 11.95
N LEU A 105 1.46 -3.13 12.90
CA LEU A 105 0.39 -2.78 13.80
C LEU A 105 -0.34 -1.56 13.20
N ARG A 106 -1.65 -1.66 13.07
CA ARG A 106 -2.53 -0.57 12.63
C ARG A 106 -3.45 -0.19 13.78
N GLY A 107 -3.57 1.12 14.05
CA GLY A 107 -4.61 1.68 14.91
C GLY A 107 -5.55 2.53 14.08
N ASP A 108 -6.87 2.38 14.26
CA ASP A 108 -7.85 3.06 13.42
C ASP A 108 -9.05 3.59 14.20
N VAL A 109 -9.71 4.57 13.61
CA VAL A 109 -10.95 5.15 14.12
C VAL A 109 -11.93 5.46 12.98
N TRP A 110 -13.19 5.09 13.15
CA TRP A 110 -14.27 5.53 12.29
C TRP A 110 -14.67 6.96 12.66
N VAL A 111 -14.15 7.93 11.92
CA VAL A 111 -14.44 9.36 12.15
C VAL A 111 -15.87 9.71 11.69
N LEU A 112 -16.29 9.14 10.56
CA LEU A 112 -17.63 9.23 10.00
C LEU A 112 -18.16 7.81 9.74
N PRO A 113 -19.48 7.60 9.64
CA PRO A 113 -20.05 6.28 9.35
C PRO A 113 -19.49 5.58 8.12
N PHE A 114 -18.96 6.34 7.18
CA PHE A 114 -18.41 5.88 5.90
C PHE A 114 -16.89 6.13 5.77
N MET A 115 -16.23 6.69 6.78
CA MET A 115 -14.81 7.06 6.73
C MET A 115 -14.06 6.60 7.97
N ASN A 116 -13.08 5.73 7.74
CA ASN A 116 -12.11 5.28 8.72
C ASN A 116 -10.75 5.93 8.46
N VAL A 117 -10.07 6.38 9.50
CA VAL A 117 -8.72 6.94 9.44
C VAL A 117 -7.81 6.09 10.31
N TYR A 118 -6.58 5.87 9.88
CA TYR A 118 -5.67 4.98 10.58
C TYR A 118 -4.20 5.41 10.49
N GLY A 119 -3.43 4.95 11.46
CA GLY A 119 -1.98 4.95 11.44
C GLY A 119 -1.44 3.53 11.42
N VAL A 120 -0.26 3.35 10.85
CA VAL A 120 0.47 2.07 10.83
C VAL A 120 1.91 2.27 11.31
N LEU A 121 2.40 1.24 12.02
CA LEU A 121 3.79 1.14 12.45
C LEU A 121 4.20 -0.32 12.36
N GLY A 122 5.39 -0.60 11.82
CA GLY A 122 5.83 -1.97 11.68
C GLY A 122 7.26 -2.11 11.19
N GLN A 123 7.57 -3.29 10.68
CA GLN A 123 8.87 -3.62 10.13
C GLN A 123 8.69 -4.27 8.75
N THR A 124 9.52 -3.83 7.81
CA THR A 124 9.65 -4.45 6.49
C THR A 124 11.04 -5.06 6.36
N LYS A 125 11.10 -6.26 5.78
CA LYS A 125 12.34 -6.94 5.35
C LYS A 125 12.17 -7.38 3.93
N GLY A 126 13.25 -7.39 3.17
CA GLY A 126 13.18 -7.86 1.79
C GLY A 126 14.55 -7.98 1.14
N SER A 127 14.49 -8.45 -0.10
CA SER A 127 15.65 -8.53 -0.99
C SER A 127 15.25 -8.08 -2.39
N SER A 128 16.19 -7.49 -3.11
CA SER A 128 16.06 -7.16 -4.52
C SER A 128 17.23 -7.77 -5.26
N VAL A 129 16.98 -8.59 -6.26
CA VAL A 129 18.00 -9.27 -7.05
C VAL A 129 17.87 -8.83 -8.51
N ALA A 130 18.93 -8.25 -9.05
CA ALA A 130 19.03 -7.85 -10.43
C ALA A 130 20.23 -8.55 -11.10
N ASN A 131 20.04 -9.11 -12.30
CA ASN A 131 21.17 -9.57 -13.10
C ASN A 131 21.76 -8.38 -13.85
N VAL A 132 23.01 -8.04 -13.54
CA VAL A 132 23.66 -6.81 -14.03
C VAL A 132 24.95 -7.13 -14.80
N GLN A 133 25.20 -6.33 -15.83
CA GLN A 133 26.45 -6.30 -16.57
C GLN A 133 27.15 -4.96 -16.28
N VAL A 134 28.42 -5.02 -15.91
CA VAL A 134 29.23 -3.81 -15.74
C VAL A 134 29.86 -3.43 -17.05
N ASP A 135 29.76 -2.17 -17.42
CA ASP A 135 30.37 -1.57 -18.59
C ASP A 135 31.44 -0.56 -18.18
N LEU A 136 32.57 -0.56 -18.89
CA LEU A 136 33.58 0.48 -18.74
C LEU A 136 33.73 1.20 -20.10
N ALA A 137 33.45 2.51 -20.09
CA ALA A 137 33.42 3.33 -21.29
C ALA A 137 32.50 2.76 -22.39
N GLY A 138 31.38 2.15 -21.99
CA GLY A 138 30.39 1.54 -22.89
C GLY A 138 30.79 0.17 -23.45
N MET A 139 31.83 -0.44 -22.93
CA MET A 139 32.23 -1.82 -23.27
C MET A 139 32.02 -2.74 -22.08
N PRO A 140 31.31 -3.89 -22.22
CA PRO A 140 31.09 -4.82 -21.13
C PRO A 140 32.42 -5.40 -20.65
N ILE A 141 32.56 -5.49 -19.31
CA ILE A 141 33.69 -6.08 -18.61
C ILE A 141 33.21 -7.17 -17.64
N GLY A 142 33.91 -8.31 -17.68
CA GLY A 142 33.53 -9.49 -16.90
C GLY A 142 32.23 -10.13 -17.42
N ASP A 143 31.77 -11.15 -16.70
CA ASP A 143 30.49 -11.81 -16.95
C ASP A 143 29.37 -11.11 -16.18
N PRO A 144 28.12 -11.18 -16.66
CA PRO A 144 26.96 -10.72 -15.87
C PRO A 144 26.90 -11.45 -14.52
N PHE A 145 26.50 -10.75 -13.48
CA PHE A 145 26.35 -11.32 -12.15
C PHE A 145 25.08 -10.83 -11.44
N ASP A 146 24.64 -11.58 -10.44
CA ASP A 146 23.49 -11.21 -9.64
C ASP A 146 23.89 -10.16 -8.58
N PHE A 147 23.33 -8.96 -8.74
CA PHE A 147 23.44 -7.89 -7.78
C PHE A 147 22.28 -8.02 -6.79
N SER A 148 22.59 -8.47 -5.59
CA SER A 148 21.59 -8.73 -4.55
C SER A 148 21.69 -7.68 -3.44
N LEU A 149 20.58 -7.01 -3.16
CA LEU A 149 20.40 -6.07 -2.07
C LEU A 149 19.43 -6.67 -1.06
N ASN A 150 19.89 -6.87 0.17
CA ASN A 150 19.01 -7.19 1.29
C ASN A 150 18.74 -5.91 2.08
N PHE A 151 17.51 -5.70 2.48
CA PHE A 151 17.12 -4.52 3.25
C PHE A 151 16.17 -4.90 4.38
N SER A 152 16.22 -4.11 5.43
CA SER A 152 15.26 -4.11 6.52
C SER A 152 15.06 -2.68 7.01
N GLY A 153 13.92 -2.42 7.63
CA GLY A 153 13.64 -1.07 8.13
C GLY A 153 12.34 -0.97 8.88
N ILE A 154 12.15 0.16 9.52
CA ILE A 154 10.92 0.51 10.22
C ILE A 154 9.97 1.17 9.23
N THR A 155 8.77 0.62 9.13
CA THR A 155 7.69 1.14 8.28
C THR A 155 6.67 1.87 9.14
N TYR A 156 6.34 3.10 8.75
CA TYR A 156 5.29 3.90 9.38
C TYR A 156 4.48 4.64 8.32
N GLY A 157 3.26 5.01 8.69
CA GLY A 157 2.41 5.73 7.75
C GLY A 157 1.00 5.95 8.26
N ALA A 158 0.17 6.46 7.37
CA ALA A 158 -1.23 6.73 7.65
C ALA A 158 -2.08 6.53 6.39
N GLY A 159 -3.37 6.34 6.60
CA GLY A 159 -4.31 6.19 5.50
C GLY A 159 -5.74 6.43 5.90
N THR A 160 -6.61 6.30 4.91
CA THR A 160 -8.05 6.40 5.06
C THR A 160 -8.76 5.36 4.23
N THR A 161 -9.84 4.82 4.76
CA THR A 161 -10.74 3.92 4.05
C THR A 161 -12.11 4.59 3.96
N LEU A 162 -12.61 4.77 2.75
CA LEU A 162 -13.97 5.20 2.48
C LEU A 162 -14.80 3.97 2.12
N VAL A 163 -16.00 3.83 2.68
CA VAL A 163 -16.88 2.69 2.44
C VAL A 163 -18.31 3.16 2.19
N GLY A 164 -18.97 2.48 1.28
CA GLY A 164 -20.39 2.66 1.04
C GLY A 164 -21.02 1.35 0.55
N GLY A 165 -22.34 1.24 0.65
CA GLY A 165 -23.01 0.02 0.22
C GLY A 165 -24.53 0.15 0.13
N VAL A 166 -25.14 -0.79 -0.60
CA VAL A 166 -26.61 -0.93 -0.73
C VAL A 166 -26.97 -2.39 -0.52
N GLY A 167 -27.82 -2.65 0.46
CA GLY A 167 -28.14 -4.00 0.89
C GLY A 167 -26.89 -4.75 1.35
N ASN A 168 -26.60 -5.88 0.73
CA ASN A 168 -25.43 -6.71 1.06
C ASN A 168 -24.20 -6.36 0.21
N TRP A 169 -24.34 -5.55 -0.83
CA TRP A 169 -23.23 -5.10 -1.65
C TRP A 169 -22.51 -3.93 -1.01
N PHE A 170 -21.19 -3.92 -1.11
CA PHE A 170 -20.38 -2.81 -0.66
C PHE A 170 -19.28 -2.47 -1.66
N ALA A 171 -18.83 -1.24 -1.61
CA ALA A 171 -17.60 -0.78 -2.24
C ALA A 171 -16.78 -0.03 -1.22
N LEU A 172 -15.47 -0.14 -1.31
CA LEU A 172 -14.55 0.64 -0.49
C LEU A 172 -13.36 1.13 -1.32
N LEU A 173 -12.81 2.23 -0.89
CA LEU A 173 -11.57 2.81 -1.40
C LEU A 173 -10.63 3.01 -0.22
N ASP A 174 -9.52 2.31 -0.22
CA ASP A 174 -8.43 2.53 0.73
C ASP A 174 -7.31 3.32 0.07
N VAL A 175 -6.82 4.35 0.75
CA VAL A 175 -5.68 5.16 0.32
C VAL A 175 -4.73 5.30 1.49
N ASN A 176 -3.47 4.95 1.28
CA ASN A 176 -2.45 5.12 2.30
C ASN A 176 -1.11 5.59 1.73
N TYR A 177 -0.35 6.21 2.61
CA TYR A 177 1.03 6.56 2.41
C TYR A 177 1.88 5.95 3.53
N THR A 178 2.94 5.26 3.15
CA THR A 178 3.89 4.67 4.07
C THR A 178 5.31 5.02 3.70
N ASN A 179 6.15 5.13 4.70
CA ASN A 179 7.59 5.31 4.58
C ASN A 179 8.31 4.18 5.33
N THR A 180 9.36 3.66 4.74
CA THR A 180 10.24 2.68 5.40
C THR A 180 11.65 3.26 5.48
N ASP A 181 12.09 3.54 6.69
CA ASP A 181 13.47 3.96 6.98
C ASP A 181 14.34 2.72 7.06
N LEU A 182 15.39 2.66 6.26
CA LEU A 182 16.25 1.49 6.13
C LEU A 182 17.36 1.46 7.20
N ASP A 183 17.66 0.26 7.70
CA ASP A 183 18.65 0.07 8.79
C ASP A 183 20.10 -0.03 8.29
N ILE A 184 20.32 -0.63 7.12
CA ILE A 184 21.65 -1.02 6.62
C ILE A 184 22.10 -0.17 5.44
N LEU A 185 21.13 0.29 4.64
CA LEU A 185 21.35 1.11 3.46
C LEU A 185 20.94 2.56 3.77
N ASP A 186 21.71 3.51 3.27
CA ASP A 186 21.26 4.90 3.27
C ASP A 186 20.14 5.04 2.24
N GLY A 187 18.93 5.37 2.70
CA GLY A 187 17.78 5.55 1.84
C GLY A 187 16.46 5.26 2.53
N GLU A 188 15.41 5.56 1.81
CA GLU A 188 14.03 5.34 2.24
C GLU A 188 13.20 4.74 1.11
N ILE A 189 12.14 4.01 1.48
CA ILE A 189 11.13 3.53 0.54
C ILE A 189 9.84 4.24 0.84
N SER A 190 9.44 5.14 -0.05
CA SER A 190 8.16 5.83 0.02
C SER A 190 7.12 5.14 -0.86
N THR A 191 5.94 4.89 -0.33
CA THR A 191 4.90 4.15 -1.03
C THR A 191 3.55 4.82 -0.89
N ILE A 192 2.89 5.07 -2.02
CA ILE A 192 1.46 5.41 -2.07
C ILE A 192 0.70 4.20 -2.60
N VAL A 193 -0.34 3.80 -1.86
CA VAL A 193 -1.21 2.69 -2.26
C VAL A 193 -2.65 3.19 -2.35
N VAL A 194 -3.33 2.84 -3.44
CA VAL A 194 -4.76 3.09 -3.64
C VAL A 194 -5.42 1.77 -4.01
N THR A 195 -6.39 1.34 -3.20
CA THR A 195 -7.01 0.02 -3.36
C THR A 195 -8.53 0.12 -3.39
N PRO A 196 -9.14 0.26 -4.58
CA PRO A 196 -10.57 0.07 -4.75
C PRO A 196 -10.94 -1.41 -4.61
N ARG A 197 -12.00 -1.68 -3.84
CA ARG A 197 -12.59 -3.02 -3.67
C ARG A 197 -14.11 -2.93 -3.80
N ALA A 198 -14.73 -3.98 -4.33
CA ALA A 198 -16.17 -4.16 -4.30
C ALA A 198 -16.48 -5.60 -3.91
N GLY A 199 -17.52 -5.79 -3.12
CA GLY A 199 -17.79 -7.08 -2.54
C GLY A 199 -19.20 -7.27 -2.06
N TYR A 200 -19.40 -8.40 -1.43
CA TYR A 200 -20.67 -8.84 -0.89
C TYR A 200 -20.48 -9.33 0.53
N ARG A 201 -21.39 -8.96 1.43
CA ARG A 201 -21.40 -9.37 2.83
C ARG A 201 -22.68 -10.13 3.16
N TRP A 202 -22.56 -11.09 4.06
CA TRP A 202 -23.69 -11.84 4.61
C TRP A 202 -23.39 -12.29 6.04
N GLU A 203 -24.40 -12.70 6.71
CA GLU A 203 -24.29 -13.25 8.07
C GLU A 203 -24.55 -14.75 8.06
N VAL A 204 -23.69 -15.53 8.69
CA VAL A 204 -23.83 -16.98 8.84
C VAL A 204 -23.55 -17.37 10.30
N GLY A 205 -24.59 -17.89 10.98
CA GLY A 205 -24.43 -18.34 12.37
C GLY A 205 -24.04 -17.22 13.33
N GLY A 206 -24.53 -15.98 13.11
CA GLY A 206 -24.23 -14.80 13.92
C GLY A 206 -22.84 -14.20 13.65
N ARG A 207 -22.19 -14.59 12.55
CA ARG A 207 -20.90 -14.06 12.15
C ARG A 207 -21.01 -13.32 10.82
N ASP A 208 -20.50 -12.11 10.79
CA ASP A 208 -20.39 -11.34 9.55
C ASP A 208 -19.25 -11.91 8.68
N ILE A 209 -19.55 -12.22 7.45
CA ILE A 209 -18.61 -12.67 6.44
C ILE A 209 -18.70 -11.71 5.26
N GLN A 210 -17.57 -11.34 4.70
CA GLN A 210 -17.51 -10.54 3.49
C GLN A 210 -16.41 -11.04 2.55
N VAL A 211 -16.68 -10.95 1.25
CA VAL A 211 -15.72 -11.24 0.20
C VAL A 211 -15.69 -10.11 -0.79
N TRP A 212 -14.55 -9.87 -1.40
CA TRP A 212 -14.38 -8.81 -2.38
C TRP A 212 -13.40 -9.19 -3.47
N GLY A 213 -13.56 -8.54 -4.61
CA GLY A 213 -12.54 -8.40 -5.62
C GLY A 213 -12.14 -6.93 -5.77
N GLY A 214 -10.97 -6.68 -6.28
CA GLY A 214 -10.48 -5.32 -6.44
C GLY A 214 -9.18 -5.24 -7.19
N ALA A 215 -8.59 -4.07 -7.14
CA ALA A 215 -7.28 -3.80 -7.69
C ALA A 215 -6.46 -2.96 -6.70
N MET A 216 -5.15 -3.10 -6.75
CA MET A 216 -4.21 -2.31 -5.96
C MET A 216 -3.34 -1.50 -6.92
N TYR A 217 -3.45 -0.20 -6.86
CA TYR A 217 -2.46 0.71 -7.42
C TYR A 217 -1.39 0.97 -6.39
N GLN A 218 -0.13 0.83 -6.77
CA GLN A 218 1.00 1.13 -5.90
C GLN A 218 2.02 1.96 -6.67
N ASN A 219 2.45 3.07 -6.10
CA ASN A 219 3.60 3.83 -6.57
C ASN A 219 4.66 3.76 -5.49
N VAL A 220 5.81 3.21 -5.85
CA VAL A 220 6.96 3.04 -4.96
C VAL A 220 8.11 3.81 -5.56
N GLU A 221 8.69 4.69 -4.77
CA GLU A 221 9.94 5.38 -5.08
C GLU A 221 11.01 4.84 -4.15
N GLN A 222 12.07 4.31 -4.74
CA GLN A 222 13.15 3.65 -4.02
C GLN A 222 14.49 4.17 -4.51
N THR A 223 15.30 4.65 -3.57
CA THR A 223 16.70 4.96 -3.81
C THR A 223 17.51 4.32 -2.69
N PHE A 224 18.43 3.45 -3.06
CA PHE A 224 19.35 2.79 -2.14
C PHE A 224 20.75 3.28 -2.39
N SER A 225 21.49 3.56 -1.33
CA SER A 225 22.93 3.85 -1.41
C SER A 225 23.68 3.17 -0.28
N GLY A 226 24.95 2.90 -0.52
CA GLY A 226 25.80 2.22 0.46
C GLY A 226 27.20 1.94 -0.09
N ASN A 227 28.00 1.23 0.71
CA ASN A 227 29.31 0.78 0.28
C ASN A 227 29.19 -0.61 -0.33
N LEU A 228 29.90 -0.86 -1.44
CA LEU A 228 29.93 -2.17 -2.09
C LEU A 228 30.44 -3.28 -1.15
N ASN A 229 31.37 -2.94 -0.26
CA ASN A 229 31.92 -3.90 0.72
C ASN A 229 30.86 -4.39 1.72
N ASP A 230 29.91 -3.51 2.10
CA ASP A 230 28.88 -3.83 3.10
C ASP A 230 27.86 -4.85 2.58
N ILE A 231 27.70 -4.90 1.24
CA ILE A 231 26.82 -5.83 0.54
C ILE A 231 27.59 -7.02 -0.09
N GLY A 232 28.90 -7.11 0.14
CA GLY A 232 29.73 -8.24 -0.31
C GLY A 232 30.00 -8.28 -1.80
N ILE A 233 29.80 -7.17 -2.54
CA ILE A 233 29.99 -7.11 -3.98
C ILE A 233 31.42 -6.63 -4.30
N ASN A 234 32.09 -7.40 -5.16
CA ASN A 234 33.38 -7.05 -5.74
C ASN A 234 33.18 -6.80 -7.24
N LEU A 235 33.54 -5.60 -7.69
CA LEU A 235 33.52 -5.28 -9.10
C LEU A 235 34.59 -6.09 -9.88
N PRO A 236 34.30 -6.45 -11.14
CA PRO A 236 35.27 -7.22 -11.94
C PRO A 236 36.51 -6.39 -12.25
N PRO A 237 37.71 -7.01 -12.33
CA PRO A 237 38.94 -6.34 -12.78
C PRO A 237 38.72 -5.70 -14.18
N PRO A 238 39.30 -4.53 -14.48
CA PRO A 238 40.36 -3.83 -13.73
C PRO A 238 39.86 -2.84 -12.68
N LEU A 239 38.55 -2.87 -12.28
CA LEU A 239 38.02 -1.95 -11.31
C LEU A 239 38.56 -2.23 -9.91
N PRO A 240 38.80 -1.17 -9.08
CA PRO A 240 39.24 -1.34 -7.71
C PRO A 240 38.16 -2.02 -6.85
N SER A 241 38.59 -2.74 -5.83
CA SER A 241 37.69 -3.25 -4.81
C SER A 241 37.21 -2.11 -3.91
N GLY A 242 35.92 -2.12 -3.57
CA GLY A 242 35.27 -1.08 -2.76
C GLY A 242 34.56 -0.04 -3.62
N GLY A 243 34.26 1.11 -3.01
CA GLY A 243 33.44 2.17 -3.61
C GLY A 243 32.03 2.22 -3.03
N LYS A 244 31.28 3.20 -3.48
CA LYS A 244 29.89 3.42 -3.13
C LYS A 244 28.99 3.17 -4.34
N PHE A 245 27.76 2.78 -4.07
CA PHE A 245 26.71 2.67 -5.11
C PHE A 245 25.49 3.50 -4.75
N VAL A 246 24.76 3.90 -5.78
CA VAL A 246 23.42 4.47 -5.69
C VAL A 246 22.57 3.77 -6.74
N VAL A 247 21.47 3.16 -6.30
CA VAL A 247 20.51 2.47 -7.17
C VAL A 247 19.17 3.17 -7.06
N THR A 248 18.61 3.54 -8.19
CA THR A 248 17.23 4.05 -8.29
C THR A 248 16.41 3.06 -9.09
N GLN A 249 15.23 2.71 -8.58
CA GLN A 249 14.35 1.74 -9.21
C GLN A 249 12.88 2.07 -8.95
N HIS A 250 12.02 1.61 -9.86
CA HIS A 250 10.56 1.75 -9.73
C HIS A 250 9.83 0.46 -10.13
N LEU A 251 8.53 0.40 -9.82
CA LEU A 251 7.70 -0.76 -10.21
C LEU A 251 7.53 -0.85 -11.73
N GLU A 252 7.71 -2.06 -12.29
CA GLU A 252 7.40 -2.34 -13.70
C GLU A 252 5.90 -2.15 -13.97
N GLU A 253 5.04 -2.60 -13.05
CA GLU A 253 3.58 -2.47 -13.16
C GLU A 253 2.99 -1.93 -11.85
N LYS A 254 2.25 -0.84 -11.96
CA LYS A 254 1.65 -0.17 -10.79
C LYS A 254 0.34 -0.79 -10.35
N TRP A 255 -0.41 -1.43 -11.26
CA TRP A 255 -1.69 -2.05 -10.97
C TRP A 255 -1.58 -3.55 -10.77
N ASN A 256 -2.33 -4.09 -9.82
CA ASN A 256 -2.42 -5.52 -9.57
C ASN A 256 -3.86 -5.88 -9.17
N ALA A 257 -4.35 -7.03 -9.63
CA ALA A 257 -5.66 -7.53 -9.21
C ALA A 257 -5.56 -8.19 -7.83
N LEU A 258 -6.65 -8.18 -7.08
CA LEU A 258 -6.75 -8.85 -5.79
C LEU A 258 -8.13 -9.42 -5.53
N VAL A 259 -8.16 -10.41 -4.64
CA VAL A 259 -9.36 -11.01 -4.07
C VAL A 259 -9.13 -11.26 -2.60
N GLY A 260 -10.14 -11.05 -1.79
CA GLY A 260 -10.02 -11.26 -0.36
C GLY A 260 -11.33 -11.52 0.33
N GLY A 261 -11.22 -11.76 1.63
CA GLY A 261 -12.35 -11.93 2.51
C GLY A 261 -12.00 -11.58 3.95
N GLN A 262 -13.02 -11.31 4.71
CA GLN A 262 -12.95 -11.07 6.14
C GLN A 262 -14.10 -11.78 6.84
N MET A 263 -13.85 -12.26 8.03
CA MET A 263 -14.84 -12.92 8.85
C MET A 263 -14.71 -12.45 10.31
N SER A 264 -15.83 -12.14 10.92
CA SER A 264 -15.89 -11.87 12.37
C SER A 264 -15.79 -13.19 13.13
N LEU A 265 -14.71 -13.38 13.87
CA LEU A 265 -14.50 -14.55 14.74
C LEU A 265 -15.29 -14.42 16.02
N THR A 266 -15.38 -13.21 16.54
CA THR A 266 -16.20 -12.82 17.70
C THR A 266 -16.80 -11.43 17.45
N GLU A 267 -17.58 -10.89 18.38
CA GLU A 267 -18.11 -9.51 18.30
C GLU A 267 -17.03 -8.42 18.26
N HIS A 268 -15.79 -8.77 18.58
CA HIS A 268 -14.67 -7.84 18.68
C HIS A 268 -13.49 -8.20 17.77
N VAL A 269 -13.42 -9.44 17.31
CA VAL A 269 -12.26 -9.97 16.59
C VAL A 269 -12.62 -10.34 15.17
N ASP A 270 -11.88 -9.81 14.22
CA ASP A 270 -11.98 -10.10 12.79
C ASP A 270 -10.70 -10.74 12.27
N ALA A 271 -10.85 -11.67 11.34
CA ALA A 271 -9.74 -12.22 10.56
C ALA A 271 -9.91 -11.85 9.09
N LEU A 272 -8.82 -11.40 8.45
CA LEU A 272 -8.78 -10.98 7.06
C LEU A 272 -7.74 -11.79 6.29
N LEU A 273 -8.09 -12.16 5.08
CA LEU A 273 -7.19 -12.77 4.10
C LEU A 273 -7.36 -12.07 2.75
N GLU A 274 -6.26 -11.68 2.12
CA GLU A 274 -6.26 -11.12 0.77
C GLU A 274 -5.09 -11.66 -0.05
N VAL A 275 -5.34 -11.96 -1.31
CA VAL A 275 -4.35 -12.45 -2.29
C VAL A 275 -4.37 -11.52 -3.49
N GLY A 276 -3.19 -11.02 -3.86
CA GLY A 276 -2.97 -10.25 -5.07
C GLY A 276 -2.28 -11.10 -6.14
N PHE A 277 -2.64 -10.88 -7.39
CA PHE A 277 -2.14 -11.63 -8.53
C PHE A 277 -2.04 -10.78 -9.79
N GLY A 278 -1.12 -11.15 -10.67
CA GLY A 278 -0.76 -10.43 -11.87
C GLY A 278 0.75 -10.41 -12.05
N LYS A 279 1.32 -9.28 -12.44
CA LYS A 279 2.78 -9.10 -12.47
C LYS A 279 3.39 -9.15 -11.07
N ARG A 280 2.65 -8.67 -10.07
CA ARG A 280 2.99 -8.72 -8.65
C ARG A 280 2.13 -9.79 -7.97
N SER A 281 2.73 -10.66 -7.18
CA SER A 281 2.02 -11.56 -6.29
C SER A 281 2.09 -11.04 -4.85
N SER A 282 0.97 -11.11 -4.13
CA SER A 282 0.93 -10.71 -2.74
C SER A 282 -0.02 -11.59 -1.94
N PHE A 283 0.27 -11.71 -0.65
CA PHE A 283 -0.52 -12.41 0.33
C PHE A 283 -0.57 -11.59 1.60
N MET A 284 -1.77 -11.34 2.11
CA MET A 284 -1.97 -10.57 3.35
C MET A 284 -2.87 -11.33 4.31
N LEU A 285 -2.46 -11.40 5.56
CA LEU A 285 -3.24 -11.85 6.70
C LEU A 285 -3.39 -10.71 7.69
N GLY A 286 -4.59 -10.57 8.25
CA GLY A 286 -4.89 -9.58 9.28
C GLY A 286 -5.71 -10.17 10.41
N LEU A 287 -5.41 -9.75 11.64
CA LEU A 287 -6.26 -9.96 12.81
C LEU A 287 -6.56 -8.61 13.43
N GLY A 288 -7.85 -8.29 13.50
CA GLY A 288 -8.36 -7.04 14.05
C GLY A 288 -9.10 -7.24 15.36
N TYR A 289 -9.02 -6.24 16.23
CA TYR A 289 -9.83 -6.11 17.45
C TYR A 289 -10.51 -4.75 17.46
N ARG A 290 -11.84 -4.74 17.71
CA ARG A 290 -12.66 -3.51 17.75
C ARG A 290 -13.42 -3.35 19.05
N PHE A 291 -13.53 -2.10 19.52
CA PHE A 291 -14.22 -1.74 20.78
C PHE A 291 -14.87 -0.37 20.69
#